data_b3be6fced7940be7eb337ca9aa360616
#
_entry.id   b3be6fced7940be7eb337ca9aa360616
#
_cell.length_a   1.000
_cell.length_b   1.000
_cell.length_c   1.000
_cell.angle_alpha   90.00
_cell.angle_beta   90.00
_cell.angle_gamma   90.00
#
_symmetry.space_group_name_H-M   'P 1'
#
loop_
_entity.id
_entity.type
_entity.pdbx_description
1 polymer ?
#
loop_
_entity_poly.entity_id
_entity_poly.type
_entity_poly.pdbx_seq_one_letter_code
_entity_poly.pdbx_strand_id
1 'polypeptide(L)'
;MQIENHKSEILKKQKEIENLKLKLDEQESLKDLLFETGKPLENAVIKALKILNYQAENYDDGKLELDQIIYSPEGERFIGECEGKDNKDIDVSKFRQLLDGLNADFEKEEVNEKAVGLLFGNPQRLLNPSERTLTFTQKCMTGAKRENIGLIKTEDLFLVCRHILENNDDKFAEKCRKAISQQLGQIIKFPTP
;
A
#
# COMPACT_ATOMS: atom_id res chain seq x y z
N MET A 1 -44.67 -14.69 20.80
CA MET A 1 -43.44 -15.50 21.06
C MET A 1 -42.78 -16.03 19.81
N GLN A 2 -43.41 -16.88 18.95
CA GLN A 2 -42.77 -17.39 17.71
C GLN A 2 -42.44 -16.27 16.69
N ILE A 3 -43.35 -15.31 16.44
CA ILE A 3 -43.15 -14.20 15.49
C ILE A 3 -42.01 -13.28 15.94
N GLU A 4 -41.86 -13.00 17.24
CA GLU A 4 -40.77 -12.19 17.76
C GLU A 4 -39.41 -12.87 17.64
N ASN A 5 -39.36 -14.20 17.87
CA ASN A 5 -38.15 -14.97 17.64
C ASN A 5 -37.71 -14.93 16.16
N HIS A 6 -38.64 -15.10 15.21
CA HIS A 6 -38.32 -15.00 13.79
C HIS A 6 -37.92 -13.56 13.38
N LYS A 7 -38.53 -12.50 13.93
CA LYS A 7 -38.10 -11.13 13.69
C LYS A 7 -36.66 -10.86 14.17
N SER A 8 -36.31 -11.36 15.35
CA SER A 8 -34.97 -11.26 15.90
C SER A 8 -33.93 -12.01 15.03
N GLU A 9 -34.30 -13.19 14.56
CA GLU A 9 -33.44 -14.01 13.68
C GLU A 9 -33.24 -13.33 12.32
N ILE A 10 -34.29 -12.77 11.72
CA ILE A 10 -34.20 -11.98 10.48
C ILE A 10 -33.26 -10.78 10.66
N LEU A 11 -33.42 -10.01 11.75
CA LEU A 11 -32.57 -8.85 12.01
C LEU A 11 -31.09 -9.25 12.18
N LYS A 12 -30.83 -10.38 12.85
CA LYS A 12 -29.47 -10.93 12.99
C LYS A 12 -28.86 -11.30 11.64
N LYS A 13 -29.63 -11.99 10.80
CA LYS A 13 -29.21 -12.36 9.43
C LYS A 13 -28.99 -11.16 8.53
N GLN A 14 -29.81 -10.12 8.64
CA GLN A 14 -29.63 -8.88 7.89
C GLN A 14 -28.31 -8.20 8.25
N LYS A 15 -27.97 -8.07 9.54
CA LYS A 15 -26.67 -7.53 9.98
C LYS A 15 -25.49 -8.38 9.50
N GLU A 16 -25.63 -9.70 9.51
CA GLU A 16 -24.60 -10.62 9.00
C GLU A 16 -24.35 -10.39 7.51
N ILE A 17 -25.42 -10.27 6.71
CA ILE A 17 -25.35 -9.97 5.26
C ILE A 17 -24.69 -8.62 5.02
N GLU A 18 -25.03 -7.59 5.78
CA GLU A 18 -24.44 -6.26 5.66
C GLU A 18 -22.92 -6.30 5.94
N ASN A 19 -22.51 -6.97 7.01
CA ASN A 19 -21.09 -7.17 7.33
C ASN A 19 -20.33 -7.95 6.24
N LEU A 20 -20.95 -8.98 5.67
CA LEU A 20 -20.34 -9.74 4.56
C LEU A 20 -20.20 -8.89 3.28
N LYS A 21 -21.16 -8.03 2.99
CA LYS A 21 -21.07 -7.08 1.88
C LYS A 21 -19.94 -6.09 2.07
N LEU A 22 -19.81 -5.51 3.26
CA LEU A 22 -18.70 -4.59 3.57
C LEU A 22 -17.33 -5.27 3.39
N LYS A 23 -17.17 -6.50 3.89
CA LYS A 23 -15.94 -7.27 3.68
C LYS A 23 -15.66 -7.58 2.22
N LEU A 24 -16.69 -7.86 1.44
CA LEU A 24 -16.56 -8.10 0.01
C LEU A 24 -16.09 -6.82 -0.71
N ASP A 25 -16.72 -5.68 -0.41
CA ASP A 25 -16.34 -4.39 -0.98
C ASP A 25 -14.90 -3.98 -0.62
N GLU A 26 -14.45 -4.29 0.60
CA GLU A 26 -13.06 -4.08 1.00
C GLU A 26 -12.09 -4.94 0.19
N GLN A 27 -12.40 -6.24 0.01
CA GLN A 27 -11.58 -7.14 -0.80
C GLN A 27 -11.57 -6.76 -2.28
N GLU A 28 -12.73 -6.37 -2.84
CA GLU A 28 -12.83 -5.91 -4.23
C GLU A 28 -11.97 -4.66 -4.45
N SER A 29 -12.02 -3.70 -3.54
CA SER A 29 -11.22 -2.47 -3.64
C SER A 29 -9.71 -2.69 -3.53
N LEU A 30 -9.25 -3.80 -2.94
CA LEU A 30 -7.84 -4.17 -2.93
C LEU A 30 -7.35 -4.67 -4.30
N LYS A 31 -8.24 -5.10 -5.19
CA LYS A 31 -7.87 -5.51 -6.55
C LYS A 31 -7.28 -4.37 -7.36
N ASP A 32 -7.55 -3.12 -6.99
CA ASP A 32 -6.94 -1.95 -7.60
C ASP A 32 -5.40 -1.95 -7.44
N LEU A 33 -4.86 -2.60 -6.40
CA LEU A 33 -3.42 -2.86 -6.28
C LEU A 33 -2.86 -3.71 -7.42
N LEU A 34 -3.70 -4.53 -8.05
CA LEU A 34 -3.28 -5.44 -9.12
C LEU A 34 -3.45 -4.83 -10.51
N PHE A 35 -4.49 -4.01 -10.73
CA PHE A 35 -4.92 -3.67 -12.09
C PHE A 35 -4.96 -2.17 -12.38
N GLU A 36 -4.80 -1.30 -11.36
CA GLU A 36 -4.97 0.13 -11.51
C GLU A 36 -3.64 0.91 -11.55
N THR A 37 -3.75 2.19 -11.89
CA THR A 37 -2.70 3.22 -11.89
C THR A 37 -3.29 4.55 -11.45
N GLY A 38 -2.45 5.56 -11.15
CA GLY A 38 -2.88 6.89 -10.72
C GLY A 38 -3.74 6.83 -9.46
N LYS A 39 -4.74 7.69 -9.34
CA LYS A 39 -5.55 7.86 -8.13
C LYS A 39 -6.23 6.58 -7.60
N PRO A 40 -6.78 5.68 -8.43
CA PRO A 40 -7.27 4.38 -7.94
C PRO A 40 -6.19 3.55 -7.25
N LEU A 41 -4.98 3.46 -7.83
CA LEU A 41 -3.86 2.74 -7.24
C LEU A 41 -3.39 3.39 -5.93
N GLU A 42 -3.26 4.73 -5.89
CA GLU A 42 -2.89 5.48 -4.68
C GLU A 42 -3.87 5.19 -3.53
N ASN A 43 -5.19 5.23 -3.81
CA ASN A 43 -6.22 4.92 -2.82
C ASN A 43 -6.15 3.47 -2.33
N ALA A 44 -5.85 2.52 -3.21
CA ALA A 44 -5.69 1.12 -2.86
C ALA A 44 -4.44 0.90 -1.97
N VAL A 45 -3.33 1.59 -2.28
CA VAL A 45 -2.11 1.58 -1.45
C VAL A 45 -2.40 2.14 -0.05
N ILE A 46 -3.12 3.26 0.06
CA ILE A 46 -3.52 3.83 1.36
C ILE A 46 -4.36 2.83 2.17
N LYS A 47 -5.33 2.16 1.54
CA LYS A 47 -6.12 1.11 2.20
C LYS A 47 -5.25 -0.05 2.68
N ALA A 48 -4.34 -0.52 1.83
CA ALA A 48 -3.42 -1.60 2.17
C ALA A 48 -2.51 -1.24 3.35
N LEU A 49 -1.98 -0.02 3.38
CA LEU A 49 -1.19 0.49 4.49
C LEU A 49 -1.99 0.55 5.80
N LYS A 50 -3.27 0.95 5.75
CA LYS A 50 -4.17 0.94 6.91
C LYS A 50 -4.43 -0.48 7.43
N ILE A 51 -4.55 -1.47 6.56
CA ILE A 51 -4.65 -2.91 6.94
C ILE A 51 -3.36 -3.37 7.65
N LEU A 52 -2.22 -2.83 7.26
CA LEU A 52 -0.93 -3.03 7.95
C LEU A 52 -0.77 -2.18 9.22
N ASN A 53 -1.83 -1.48 9.67
CA ASN A 53 -1.86 -0.59 10.83
C ASN A 53 -0.99 0.68 10.71
N TYR A 54 -0.63 1.11 9.50
CA TYR A 54 -0.09 2.45 9.27
C TYR A 54 -1.20 3.50 9.29
N GLN A 55 -0.85 4.72 9.67
CA GLN A 55 -1.64 5.91 9.34
C GLN A 55 -1.13 6.39 7.98
N ALA A 56 -1.98 6.44 6.97
CA ALA A 56 -1.62 6.83 5.62
C ALA A 56 -2.73 7.67 4.98
N GLU A 57 -2.34 8.73 4.30
CA GLU A 57 -3.22 9.65 3.58
C GLU A 57 -2.50 10.32 2.42
N ASN A 58 -3.26 10.84 1.45
CA ASN A 58 -2.70 11.74 0.44
C ASN A 58 -2.39 13.08 1.09
N TYR A 59 -1.40 13.79 0.56
CA TYR A 59 -1.06 15.14 1.00
C TYR A 59 -1.05 16.11 -0.18
N ASP A 60 -1.75 17.21 -0.03
CA ASP A 60 -1.75 18.33 -0.96
C ASP A 60 -2.00 19.64 -0.19
N ASP A 61 -1.03 20.56 -0.21
CA ASP A 61 -1.14 21.88 0.40
C ASP A 61 -1.20 23.01 -0.65
N GLY A 62 -1.42 22.62 -1.92
CA GLY A 62 -1.44 23.53 -3.08
C GLY A 62 -0.06 23.96 -3.58
N LYS A 63 1.04 23.53 -2.93
CA LYS A 63 2.43 23.74 -3.34
C LYS A 63 3.17 22.43 -3.51
N LEU A 64 2.92 21.49 -2.61
CA LEU A 64 3.49 20.14 -2.61
C LEU A 64 2.35 19.13 -2.62
N GLU A 65 2.34 18.24 -3.62
CA GLU A 65 1.46 17.07 -3.71
C GLU A 65 2.29 15.82 -3.53
N LEU A 66 1.85 14.94 -2.62
CA LEU A 66 2.47 13.64 -2.35
C LEU A 66 1.39 12.56 -2.43
N ASP A 67 1.68 11.45 -3.12
CA ASP A 67 0.72 10.34 -3.21
C ASP A 67 0.36 9.82 -1.81
N GLN A 68 1.34 9.67 -0.91
CA GLN A 68 1.10 9.31 0.49
C GLN A 68 2.09 9.96 1.46
N ILE A 69 1.57 10.42 2.61
CA ILE A 69 2.32 10.53 3.87
C ILE A 69 1.92 9.36 4.77
N ILE A 70 2.92 8.70 5.36
CA ILE A 70 2.74 7.43 6.05
C ILE A 70 3.45 7.48 7.40
N TYR A 71 2.74 7.11 8.48
CA TYR A 71 3.30 6.98 9.82
C TYR A 71 3.13 5.55 10.32
N SER A 72 4.21 4.92 10.75
CA SER A 72 4.15 3.59 11.35
C SER A 72 3.77 3.68 12.84
N PRO A 73 3.16 2.63 13.42
CA PRO A 73 2.95 2.54 14.86
C PRO A 73 4.26 2.59 15.65
N GLU A 74 5.37 2.22 15.03
CA GLU A 74 6.72 2.20 15.59
C GLU A 74 7.40 3.60 15.58
N GLY A 75 6.73 4.61 14.99
CA GLY A 75 7.19 6.01 14.98
C GLY A 75 7.98 6.41 13.73
N GLU A 76 8.13 5.53 12.75
CA GLU A 76 8.80 5.85 11.48
C GLU A 76 7.88 6.65 10.57
N ARG A 77 8.45 7.57 9.80
CA ARG A 77 7.74 8.40 8.83
C ARG A 77 8.23 8.11 7.42
N PHE A 78 7.29 7.83 6.51
CA PHE A 78 7.59 7.58 5.11
C PHE A 78 6.79 8.53 4.20
N ILE A 79 7.34 8.74 3.00
CA ILE A 79 6.63 9.33 1.86
C ILE A 79 6.56 8.26 0.78
N GLY A 80 5.36 8.04 0.27
CA GLY A 80 5.07 7.07 -0.78
C GLY A 80 4.84 7.72 -2.13
N GLU A 81 5.19 7.00 -3.19
CA GLU A 81 4.88 7.33 -4.58
C GLU A 81 4.40 6.07 -5.29
N CYS A 82 3.38 6.17 -6.14
CA CYS A 82 2.75 5.05 -6.83
C CYS A 82 2.95 5.10 -8.34
N GLU A 83 3.24 3.96 -8.96
CA GLU A 83 3.34 3.86 -10.41
C GLU A 83 2.74 2.56 -10.93
N GLY A 84 1.79 2.64 -11.86
CA GLY A 84 1.29 1.51 -12.64
C GLY A 84 1.76 1.59 -14.09
N LYS A 85 2.21 0.48 -14.65
CA LYS A 85 2.62 0.35 -16.06
C LYS A 85 1.88 -0.78 -16.74
N ASP A 86 1.37 -0.53 -17.94
CA ASP A 86 0.59 -1.52 -18.71
C ASP A 86 1.43 -2.75 -19.05
N ASN A 87 2.60 -2.55 -19.70
CA ASN A 87 3.41 -3.62 -20.26
C ASN A 87 4.93 -3.42 -20.02
N LYS A 88 5.32 -2.65 -18.99
CA LYS A 88 6.72 -2.27 -18.74
C LYS A 88 7.08 -2.41 -17.27
N ASP A 89 8.39 -2.40 -16.99
CA ASP A 89 8.93 -2.19 -15.66
C ASP A 89 8.60 -0.79 -15.13
N ILE A 90 8.63 -0.65 -13.81
CA ILE A 90 8.59 0.65 -13.14
C ILE A 90 9.93 1.35 -13.40
N ASP A 91 9.87 2.52 -14.00
CA ASP A 91 11.05 3.27 -14.42
C ASP A 91 11.50 4.33 -13.40
N VAL A 92 12.62 5.00 -13.71
CA VAL A 92 13.24 5.97 -12.83
C VAL A 92 12.50 7.31 -12.75
N SER A 93 11.48 7.56 -13.55
CA SER A 93 10.75 8.84 -13.56
C SER A 93 10.02 9.07 -12.23
N LYS A 94 9.26 8.08 -11.77
CA LYS A 94 8.57 8.14 -10.49
C LYS A 94 9.52 8.10 -9.29
N PHE A 95 10.63 7.41 -9.42
CA PHE A 95 11.69 7.46 -8.42
C PHE A 95 12.25 8.88 -8.22
N ARG A 96 12.43 9.65 -9.30
CA ARG A 96 12.84 11.05 -9.21
C ARG A 96 11.77 11.93 -8.55
N GLN A 97 10.51 11.73 -8.92
CA GLN A 97 9.38 12.44 -8.30
C GLN A 97 9.34 12.19 -6.79
N LEU A 98 9.55 10.95 -6.34
CA LEU A 98 9.66 10.62 -4.92
C LEU A 98 10.82 11.36 -4.24
N LEU A 99 12.00 11.43 -4.87
CA LEU A 99 13.16 12.18 -4.32
C LEU A 99 12.87 13.67 -4.19
N ASP A 100 12.24 14.25 -5.20
CA ASP A 100 11.87 15.67 -5.19
C ASP A 100 10.84 15.93 -4.07
N GLY A 101 9.84 15.04 -3.91
CA GLY A 101 8.88 15.11 -2.81
C GLY A 101 9.51 15.01 -1.43
N LEU A 102 10.46 14.07 -1.24
CA LEU A 102 11.21 13.91 0.02
C LEU A 102 12.02 15.15 0.38
N ASN A 103 12.62 15.82 -0.60
CA ASN A 103 13.38 17.04 -0.40
C ASN A 103 12.47 18.22 -0.09
N ALA A 104 11.42 18.42 -0.87
CA ALA A 104 10.45 19.50 -0.67
C ALA A 104 9.73 19.39 0.69
N ASP A 105 9.42 18.16 1.12
CA ASP A 105 8.85 17.94 2.44
C ASP A 105 9.84 18.28 3.57
N PHE A 106 11.11 17.92 3.42
CA PHE A 106 12.16 18.22 4.42
C PHE A 106 12.51 19.69 4.50
N GLU A 107 12.22 20.49 3.48
CA GLU A 107 12.41 21.95 3.48
C GLU A 107 11.35 22.68 4.32
N LYS A 108 10.30 22.01 4.79
CA LYS A 108 9.28 22.62 5.64
C LYS A 108 9.82 22.86 7.06
N GLU A 109 9.53 24.03 7.62
CA GLU A 109 10.02 24.45 8.94
C GLU A 109 9.58 23.48 10.07
N GLU A 110 8.40 22.86 9.94
CA GLU A 110 7.86 21.93 10.92
C GLU A 110 8.44 20.51 10.84
N VAL A 111 9.21 20.20 9.79
CA VAL A 111 9.80 18.87 9.57
C VAL A 111 11.22 18.81 10.08
N ASN A 112 11.44 18.16 11.21
CA ASN A 112 12.76 18.05 11.85
C ASN A 112 13.59 16.86 11.35
N GLU A 113 12.94 15.81 10.82
CA GLU A 113 13.60 14.60 10.32
C GLU A 113 13.11 14.26 8.92
N LYS A 114 14.06 13.94 8.04
CA LYS A 114 13.74 13.55 6.67
C LYS A 114 13.01 12.21 6.65
N ALA A 115 11.86 12.15 5.99
CA ALA A 115 11.13 10.90 5.80
C ALA A 115 11.89 9.92 4.90
N VAL A 116 11.59 8.63 5.03
CA VAL A 116 12.11 7.58 4.16
C VAL A 116 11.17 7.37 2.98
N GLY A 117 11.72 7.16 1.79
CA GLY A 117 10.91 6.93 0.58
C GLY A 117 10.44 5.49 0.43
N LEU A 118 9.19 5.33 -0.02
CA LEU A 118 8.63 4.06 -0.47
C LEU A 118 8.07 4.22 -1.89
N LEU A 119 8.52 3.40 -2.84
CA LEU A 119 7.97 3.38 -4.20
C LEU A 119 7.13 2.12 -4.39
N PHE A 120 5.84 2.31 -4.61
CA PHE A 120 4.87 1.25 -4.88
C PHE A 120 4.72 1.05 -6.38
N GLY A 121 5.06 -0.14 -6.87
CA GLY A 121 5.06 -0.44 -8.30
C GLY A 121 4.07 -1.52 -8.68
N ASN A 122 3.24 -1.23 -9.72
CA ASN A 122 2.32 -2.17 -10.36
C ASN A 122 2.73 -2.38 -11.83
N PRO A 123 3.82 -3.14 -12.11
CA PRO A 123 4.28 -3.41 -13.47
C PRO A 123 3.35 -4.40 -14.16
N GLN A 124 3.25 -4.31 -15.50
CA GLN A 124 2.45 -5.21 -16.32
C GLN A 124 0.99 -5.37 -15.81
N ARG A 125 0.37 -4.27 -15.35
CA ARG A 125 -0.93 -4.29 -14.68
C ARG A 125 -2.06 -4.89 -15.52
N LEU A 126 -1.93 -4.95 -16.86
CA LEU A 126 -2.92 -5.56 -17.75
C LEU A 126 -2.81 -7.08 -17.86
N LEU A 127 -1.74 -7.68 -17.31
CA LEU A 127 -1.57 -9.12 -17.26
C LEU A 127 -2.09 -9.70 -15.94
N ASN A 128 -2.47 -10.97 -15.98
CA ASN A 128 -2.72 -11.71 -14.75
C ASN A 128 -1.46 -11.68 -13.86
N PRO A 129 -1.55 -11.45 -12.56
CA PRO A 129 -0.38 -11.41 -11.67
C PRO A 129 0.55 -12.62 -11.81
N SER A 130 0.03 -13.83 -12.04
CA SER A 130 0.82 -15.04 -12.25
C SER A 130 1.65 -15.06 -13.55
N GLU A 131 1.36 -14.18 -14.50
CA GLU A 131 2.04 -14.08 -15.80
C GLU A 131 3.05 -12.92 -15.85
N ARG A 132 3.12 -12.11 -14.78
CA ARG A 132 4.01 -10.95 -14.70
C ARG A 132 5.45 -11.38 -14.46
N THR A 133 6.35 -10.82 -15.24
CA THR A 133 7.79 -11.11 -15.17
C THR A 133 8.64 -9.87 -14.91
N LEU A 134 8.05 -8.68 -15.12
CA LEU A 134 8.73 -7.40 -14.95
C LEU A 134 8.53 -6.85 -13.52
N THR A 135 9.44 -5.99 -13.08
CA THR A 135 9.40 -5.38 -11.75
C THR A 135 9.83 -3.90 -11.82
N PHE A 136 10.98 -3.58 -11.26
CA PHE A 136 11.61 -2.26 -11.32
C PHE A 136 12.82 -2.31 -12.24
N THR A 137 13.04 -1.27 -13.02
CA THR A 137 14.24 -1.19 -13.87
C THR A 137 15.53 -1.23 -13.04
N GLN A 138 16.63 -1.68 -13.63
CA GLN A 138 17.94 -1.70 -12.97
C GLN A 138 18.36 -0.31 -12.47
N LYS A 139 18.01 0.77 -13.20
CA LYS A 139 18.27 2.15 -12.77
C LYS A 139 17.47 2.50 -11.51
N CYS A 140 16.22 2.08 -11.43
CA CYS A 140 15.39 2.28 -10.25
C CYS A 140 15.96 1.53 -9.04
N MET A 141 16.33 0.26 -9.18
CA MET A 141 16.95 -0.55 -8.12
C MET A 141 18.29 0.04 -7.65
N THR A 142 19.13 0.51 -8.56
CA THR A 142 20.39 1.17 -8.19
C THR A 142 20.16 2.47 -7.42
N GLY A 143 19.17 3.28 -7.85
CA GLY A 143 18.77 4.49 -7.15
C GLY A 143 18.24 4.19 -5.75
N ALA A 144 17.35 3.20 -5.62
CA ALA A 144 16.78 2.79 -4.35
C ALA A 144 17.88 2.39 -3.33
N LYS A 145 18.87 1.61 -3.78
CA LYS A 145 20.00 1.21 -2.95
C LYS A 145 20.83 2.42 -2.47
N ARG A 146 21.06 3.40 -3.36
CA ARG A 146 21.85 4.59 -3.03
C ARG A 146 21.14 5.53 -2.04
N GLU A 147 19.82 5.71 -2.23
CA GLU A 147 19.00 6.65 -1.45
C GLU A 147 18.25 5.96 -0.30
N ASN A 148 18.51 4.67 -0.05
CA ASN A 148 17.85 3.87 0.99
C ASN A 148 16.32 3.89 0.91
N ILE A 149 15.76 3.81 -0.32
CA ILE A 149 14.32 3.80 -0.61
C ILE A 149 13.82 2.36 -0.71
N GLY A 150 12.69 2.06 -0.07
CA GLY A 150 12.03 0.77 -0.20
C GLY A 150 11.23 0.65 -1.50
N LEU A 151 11.39 -0.46 -2.23
CA LEU A 151 10.61 -0.78 -3.42
C LEU A 151 9.58 -1.86 -3.08
N ILE A 152 8.30 -1.57 -3.30
CA ILE A 152 7.20 -2.49 -2.95
C ILE A 152 6.41 -2.83 -4.20
N LYS A 153 6.32 -4.14 -4.52
CA LYS A 153 5.40 -4.61 -5.56
C LYS A 153 3.98 -4.63 -5.01
N THR A 154 3.05 -4.01 -5.71
CA THR A 154 1.67 -3.93 -5.25
C THR A 154 0.97 -5.29 -5.24
N GLU A 155 1.39 -6.24 -6.08
CA GLU A 155 0.91 -7.63 -6.03
C GLU A 155 1.31 -8.34 -4.73
N ASP A 156 2.53 -8.13 -4.22
CA ASP A 156 2.97 -8.72 -2.95
C ASP A 156 2.21 -8.07 -1.78
N LEU A 157 1.99 -6.76 -1.84
CA LEU A 157 1.19 -6.03 -0.87
C LEU A 157 -0.27 -6.52 -0.85
N PHE A 158 -0.86 -6.81 -2.02
CA PHE A 158 -2.19 -7.41 -2.13
C PHE A 158 -2.27 -8.75 -1.39
N LEU A 159 -1.30 -9.65 -1.61
CA LEU A 159 -1.28 -10.97 -0.97
C LEU A 159 -1.20 -10.86 0.56
N VAL A 160 -0.36 -9.95 1.06
CA VAL A 160 -0.24 -9.64 2.49
C VAL A 160 -1.56 -9.16 3.07
N CYS A 161 -2.17 -8.15 2.44
CA CYS A 161 -3.43 -7.57 2.94
C CYS A 161 -4.58 -8.58 2.91
N ARG A 162 -4.68 -9.39 1.85
CA ARG A 162 -5.67 -10.46 1.75
C ARG A 162 -5.53 -11.44 2.92
N HIS A 163 -4.31 -11.90 3.20
CA HIS A 163 -4.07 -12.83 4.32
C HIS A 163 -4.50 -12.20 5.66
N ILE A 164 -4.13 -10.94 5.92
CA ILE A 164 -4.48 -10.25 7.17
C ILE A 164 -6.01 -10.14 7.32
N LEU A 165 -6.72 -9.75 6.27
CA LEU A 165 -8.19 -9.63 6.29
C LEU A 165 -8.90 -10.97 6.47
N GLU A 166 -8.40 -12.04 5.85
CA GLU A 166 -8.97 -13.37 5.96
C GLU A 166 -8.79 -13.98 7.36
N ASN A 167 -7.66 -13.70 8.03
CA ASN A 167 -7.24 -14.35 9.27
C ASN A 167 -7.25 -13.43 10.49
N ASN A 168 -7.45 -12.11 10.34
CA ASN A 168 -7.30 -11.09 11.38
C ASN A 168 -5.92 -11.19 12.09
N ASP A 169 -4.84 -11.33 11.29
CA ASP A 169 -3.49 -11.63 11.80
C ASP A 169 -2.66 -10.35 12.02
N ASP A 170 -2.88 -9.68 13.14
CA ASP A 170 -2.13 -8.47 13.53
C ASP A 170 -0.63 -8.75 13.73
N LYS A 171 -0.26 -9.98 14.15
CA LYS A 171 1.16 -10.34 14.31
C LYS A 171 1.87 -10.47 12.97
N PHE A 172 1.16 -10.94 11.97
CA PHE A 172 1.69 -10.98 10.61
C PHE A 172 1.81 -9.56 10.03
N ALA A 173 0.85 -8.68 10.28
CA ALA A 173 0.94 -7.27 9.93
C ALA A 173 2.20 -6.60 10.54
N GLU A 174 2.50 -6.85 11.82
CA GLU A 174 3.72 -6.38 12.46
C GLU A 174 5.00 -6.91 11.78
N LYS A 175 5.05 -8.21 11.46
CA LYS A 175 6.19 -8.79 10.72
C LYS A 175 6.37 -8.14 9.34
N CYS A 176 5.27 -7.83 8.66
CA CYS A 176 5.32 -7.15 7.36
C CYS A 176 5.84 -5.71 7.48
N ARG A 177 5.44 -4.95 8.50
CA ARG A 177 6.00 -3.62 8.77
C ARG A 177 7.49 -3.68 9.07
N LYS A 178 7.93 -4.63 9.91
CA LYS A 178 9.36 -4.86 10.17
C LYS A 178 10.14 -5.19 8.90
N ALA A 179 9.55 -5.97 7.98
CA ALA A 179 10.17 -6.28 6.71
C ALA A 179 10.36 -5.01 5.85
N ILE A 180 9.41 -4.07 5.86
CA ILE A 180 9.55 -2.78 5.17
C ILE A 180 10.73 -1.99 5.75
N SER A 181 10.77 -1.78 7.06
CA SER A 181 11.82 -0.99 7.71
C SER A 181 13.22 -1.60 7.58
N GLN A 182 13.32 -2.93 7.58
CA GLN A 182 14.61 -3.64 7.55
C GLN A 182 15.18 -3.87 6.15
N GLN A 183 14.38 -3.73 5.10
CA GLN A 183 14.80 -4.02 3.72
C GLN A 183 14.80 -2.78 2.82
N LEU A 184 15.02 -1.60 3.39
CA LEU A 184 15.19 -0.39 2.60
C LEU A 184 16.38 -0.51 1.64
N GLY A 185 16.33 0.21 0.53
CA GLY A 185 17.35 0.16 -0.52
C GLY A 185 17.22 -1.02 -1.49
N GLN A 186 16.14 -1.79 -1.41
CA GLN A 186 15.89 -2.94 -2.29
C GLN A 186 14.38 -3.21 -2.47
N ILE A 187 14.05 -4.23 -3.26
CA ILE A 187 12.67 -4.74 -3.34
C ILE A 187 12.35 -5.45 -2.03
N ILE A 188 11.31 -4.98 -1.34
CA ILE A 188 10.84 -5.55 -0.09
C ILE A 188 10.27 -6.95 -0.35
N LYS A 189 10.75 -7.92 0.42
CA LYS A 189 10.20 -9.28 0.45
C LYS A 189 9.44 -9.47 1.74
N PHE A 190 8.14 -9.59 1.63
CA PHE A 190 7.31 -9.86 2.80
C PHE A 190 7.53 -11.29 3.31
N PRO A 191 7.36 -11.51 4.63
CA PRO A 191 7.39 -12.86 5.19
C PRO A 191 6.23 -13.69 4.62
N THR A 192 6.40 -15.00 4.63
CA THR A 192 5.27 -15.93 4.42
C THR A 192 4.46 -16.06 5.70
N PRO A 193 3.13 -16.14 5.59
CA PRO A 193 2.25 -16.35 6.74
C PRO A 193 2.56 -17.60 7.55
#